data_957fbba31f377342808f1068806de582
#
_entry.id   957fbba31f377342808f1068806de582
#
_cell.length_a   1.000
_cell.length_b   1.000
_cell.length_c   1.000
_cell.angle_alpha   90.00
_cell.angle_beta   90.00
_cell.angle_gamma   90.00
#
_symmetry.space_group_name_H-M   'P 1'
#
loop_
_entity.id
_entity.type
_entity.pdbx_description
1 polymer ?
#
loop_
_entity_poly.entity_id
_entity_poly.type
_entity_poly.pdbx_seq_one_letter_code
_entity_poly.pdbx_strand_id
1 'polypeptide(L)'
;YYEEDGSKSLSNGHQRKITTISDLAESNYITNSSSVFRRCYYPEMPEWFAKFTSCDYALHLLNAQHGNIYYFGKPMAVYRKHSKGIWSETGMDRRLDIALTTREFLLDYFKDRRTDIYNGLRQAHANICLNLIRYYISSGQPQRIEEAEQRLLKYQPQWTLSDVKRQEALRPRQAGKRIKAQIGKMLTWGRETVSRYIPLPRVNTEI
;
A
#
# COMPACT_ATOMS: atom_id res chain seq x y z
N TYR A 1 -15.52 -2.90 -5.68
CA TYR A 1 -15.33 -1.71 -6.52
C TYR A 1 -16.44 -1.57 -7.54
N TYR A 2 -16.82 -0.34 -7.83
CA TYR A 2 -17.59 0.08 -8.99
C TYR A 2 -16.68 0.90 -9.89
N GLU A 3 -16.51 0.49 -11.14
CA GLU A 3 -15.76 1.25 -12.16
C GLU A 3 -16.71 2.19 -12.92
N GLU A 4 -16.18 3.20 -13.62
CA GLU A 4 -16.98 4.14 -14.42
C GLU A 4 -17.77 3.47 -15.57
N ASP A 5 -17.25 2.36 -16.10
CA ASP A 5 -17.91 1.55 -17.13
C ASP A 5 -19.04 0.66 -16.58
N GLY A 6 -19.38 0.79 -15.31
CA GLY A 6 -20.39 -0.01 -14.63
C GLY A 6 -19.93 -1.41 -14.21
N SER A 7 -18.69 -1.79 -14.50
CA SER A 7 -18.14 -3.08 -14.07
C SER A 7 -17.95 -3.12 -12.54
N LYS A 8 -18.01 -4.33 -11.99
CA LYS A 8 -17.86 -4.56 -10.56
C LYS A 8 -16.74 -5.58 -10.33
N SER A 9 -15.86 -5.27 -9.39
CA SER A 9 -14.82 -6.20 -8.98
C SER A 9 -14.76 -6.35 -7.46
N LEU A 10 -14.41 -7.55 -6.99
CA LEU A 10 -14.22 -7.82 -5.58
C LEU A 10 -12.78 -7.46 -5.17
N SER A 11 -12.62 -6.72 -4.08
CA SER A 11 -11.33 -6.44 -3.48
C SER A 11 -10.98 -7.54 -2.47
N ASN A 12 -9.71 -7.96 -2.45
CA ASN A 12 -9.16 -8.83 -1.41
C ASN A 12 -9.82 -10.23 -1.28
N GLY A 13 -10.37 -10.78 -2.35
CA GLY A 13 -11.10 -12.06 -2.32
C GLY A 13 -10.29 -13.28 -1.84
N HIS A 14 -8.96 -13.18 -1.78
CA HIS A 14 -8.05 -14.26 -1.37
C HIS A 14 -7.28 -13.97 -0.07
N GLN A 15 -7.72 -12.99 0.70
CA GLN A 15 -7.05 -12.65 1.95
C GLN A 15 -7.24 -13.76 2.99
N ARG A 16 -6.18 -14.04 3.78
CA ARG A 16 -6.28 -14.94 4.94
C ARG A 16 -7.31 -14.41 5.94
N LYS A 17 -8.04 -15.33 6.57
CA LYS A 17 -9.11 -15.00 7.53
C LYS A 17 -8.59 -14.23 8.75
N ILE A 18 -7.39 -14.56 9.20
CA ILE A 18 -6.71 -13.89 10.30
C ILE A 18 -5.31 -13.48 9.83
N THR A 19 -4.95 -12.24 10.06
CA THR A 19 -3.62 -11.68 9.81
C THR A 19 -3.17 -10.87 11.01
N THR A 20 -1.88 -10.55 11.04
CA THR A 20 -1.22 -9.86 12.14
C THR A 20 -0.72 -8.48 11.70
N ILE A 21 -0.23 -7.70 12.64
CA ILE A 21 0.46 -6.45 12.35
C ILE A 21 1.71 -6.67 11.48
N SER A 22 2.43 -7.80 11.64
CA SER A 22 3.61 -8.12 10.81
C SER A 22 3.22 -8.30 9.34
N ASP A 23 2.12 -9.01 9.06
CA ASP A 23 1.58 -9.13 7.70
C ASP A 23 1.21 -7.76 7.12
N LEU A 24 0.64 -6.89 7.94
CA LEU A 24 0.25 -5.55 7.51
C LEU A 24 1.48 -4.65 7.29
N ALA A 25 2.56 -4.81 8.06
CA ALA A 25 3.79 -4.07 7.88
C ALA A 25 4.45 -4.34 6.53
N GLU A 26 4.36 -5.56 6.03
CA GLU A 26 4.86 -5.94 4.72
C GLU A 26 4.03 -5.35 3.57
N SER A 27 2.71 -5.25 3.75
CA SER A 27 1.81 -4.76 2.69
C SER A 27 0.51 -4.20 3.26
N ASN A 28 0.11 -2.99 2.80
CA ASN A 28 -1.21 -2.45 3.08
C ASN A 28 -2.27 -3.13 2.20
N TYR A 29 -3.02 -4.04 2.78
CA TYR A 29 -4.11 -4.78 2.11
C TYR A 29 -5.51 -4.36 2.59
N ILE A 30 -5.62 -3.44 3.52
CA ILE A 30 -6.91 -3.00 4.08
C ILE A 30 -7.41 -1.80 3.28
N THR A 31 -8.61 -1.94 2.73
CA THR A 31 -9.31 -0.81 2.11
C THR A 31 -10.01 0.00 3.21
N ASN A 32 -9.70 1.29 3.33
CA ASN A 32 -10.15 2.14 4.43
C ASN A 32 -11.68 2.11 4.64
N SER A 33 -12.45 2.19 3.55
CA SER A 33 -13.93 2.19 3.60
C SER A 33 -14.55 0.87 4.10
N SER A 34 -13.75 -0.20 4.23
CA SER A 34 -14.20 -1.54 4.66
C SER A 34 -13.64 -1.95 6.03
N SER A 35 -12.96 -1.06 6.73
CA SER A 35 -12.33 -1.36 8.01
C SER A 35 -13.20 -0.92 9.18
N VAL A 36 -13.27 -1.78 10.22
CA VAL A 36 -13.86 -1.49 11.52
C VAL A 36 -12.83 -1.85 12.58
N PHE A 37 -12.61 -0.98 13.54
CA PHE A 37 -11.66 -1.20 14.61
C PHE A 37 -12.19 -0.70 15.96
N ARG A 38 -11.68 -1.27 17.04
CA ARG A 38 -11.94 -0.76 18.39
C ARG A 38 -11.22 0.57 18.58
N ARG A 39 -11.82 1.48 19.33
CA ARG A 39 -11.20 2.77 19.67
C ARG A 39 -10.08 2.57 20.69
N CYS A 40 -8.97 1.93 20.29
CA CYS A 40 -7.86 1.59 21.19
C CYS A 40 -6.92 2.76 21.45
N TYR A 41 -6.85 3.71 20.51
CA TYR A 41 -5.81 4.74 20.50
C TYR A 41 -6.22 6.13 21.02
N TYR A 42 -7.51 6.39 21.19
CA TYR A 42 -7.92 7.69 21.68
C TYR A 42 -7.89 7.77 23.21
N PRO A 43 -7.31 8.83 23.79
CA PRO A 43 -6.88 10.09 23.16
C PRO A 43 -5.42 10.15 22.68
N GLU A 44 -4.66 9.09 22.77
CA GLU A 44 -3.18 9.07 22.67
C GLU A 44 -2.65 8.88 21.23
N MET A 45 -3.27 9.54 20.25
CA MET A 45 -2.76 9.48 18.88
C MET A 45 -1.40 10.19 18.80
N PRO A 46 -0.36 9.61 18.17
CA PRO A 46 0.92 10.27 18.04
C PRO A 46 0.79 11.62 17.32
N GLU A 47 1.51 12.64 17.76
CA GLU A 47 1.46 14.00 17.18
C GLU A 47 1.76 14.02 15.68
N TRP A 48 2.67 13.14 15.22
CA TRP A 48 3.01 13.04 13.80
C TRP A 48 1.83 12.56 12.94
N PHE A 49 0.82 11.91 13.53
CA PHE A 49 -0.33 11.39 12.80
C PHE A 49 -1.12 12.50 12.08
N ALA A 50 -1.21 13.68 12.67
CA ALA A 50 -1.87 14.84 12.07
C ALA A 50 -1.15 15.42 10.84
N LYS A 51 0.10 15.00 10.58
CA LYS A 51 0.91 15.48 9.45
C LYS A 51 0.65 14.73 8.15
N PHE A 52 -0.17 13.67 8.18
CA PHE A 52 -0.45 12.86 6.99
C PHE A 52 -1.61 13.36 6.15
N THR A 53 -1.41 13.31 4.84
CA THR A 53 -2.50 13.50 3.87
C THR A 53 -3.31 12.21 3.69
N SER A 54 -2.68 11.03 3.89
CA SER A 54 -3.30 9.71 3.78
C SER A 54 -2.88 8.88 5.00
N CYS A 55 -3.73 8.84 6.01
CA CYS A 55 -3.41 8.28 7.33
C CYS A 55 -3.99 6.88 7.58
N ASP A 56 -4.73 6.32 6.64
CA ASP A 56 -5.42 5.03 6.78
C ASP A 56 -4.45 3.89 7.12
N TYR A 57 -3.35 3.77 6.38
CA TYR A 57 -2.35 2.72 6.64
C TYR A 57 -1.69 2.86 8.01
N ALA A 58 -1.34 4.09 8.39
CA ALA A 58 -0.80 4.36 9.71
C ALA A 58 -1.79 4.01 10.83
N LEU A 59 -3.06 4.40 10.65
CA LEU A 59 -4.13 4.08 11.59
C LEU A 59 -4.32 2.57 11.75
N HIS A 60 -4.29 1.83 10.65
CA HIS A 60 -4.42 0.37 10.69
C HIS A 60 -3.26 -0.29 11.44
N LEU A 61 -2.02 0.13 11.21
CA LEU A 61 -0.85 -0.37 11.93
C LEU A 61 -0.91 -0.03 13.43
N LEU A 62 -1.29 1.20 13.77
CA LEU A 62 -1.43 1.61 15.16
C LEU A 62 -2.49 0.77 15.89
N ASN A 63 -3.65 0.53 15.27
CA ASN A 63 -4.68 -0.33 15.86
C ASN A 63 -4.26 -1.81 15.94
N ALA A 64 -3.55 -2.31 14.93
CA ALA A 64 -3.11 -3.72 14.89
C ALA A 64 -2.06 -4.08 15.97
N GLN A 65 -1.50 -3.09 16.68
CA GLN A 65 -0.68 -3.36 17.88
C GLN A 65 -1.47 -4.00 19.02
N HIS A 66 -2.80 -3.86 19.02
CA HIS A 66 -3.68 -4.30 20.10
C HIS A 66 -4.39 -5.63 19.79
N GLY A 67 -4.14 -6.24 18.64
CA GLY A 67 -4.73 -7.53 18.31
C GLY A 67 -4.63 -7.91 16.83
N ASN A 68 -5.14 -9.08 16.51
CA ASN A 68 -5.15 -9.60 15.16
C ASN A 68 -6.21 -8.91 14.28
N ILE A 69 -5.99 -8.96 12.98
CA ILE A 69 -6.89 -8.43 11.97
C ILE A 69 -7.74 -9.59 11.44
N TYR A 70 -9.04 -9.46 11.54
CA TYR A 70 -9.98 -10.46 11.05
C TYR A 70 -10.62 -10.00 9.74
N TYR A 71 -10.61 -10.87 8.74
CA TYR A 71 -11.24 -10.65 7.45
C TYR A 71 -12.63 -11.27 7.37
N PHE A 72 -13.64 -10.44 7.18
CA PHE A 72 -14.99 -10.89 6.86
C PHE A 72 -15.09 -11.08 5.35
N GLY A 73 -15.18 -12.31 4.88
CA GLY A 73 -15.24 -12.66 3.46
C GLY A 73 -16.53 -12.25 2.74
N LYS A 74 -17.25 -11.27 3.26
CA LYS A 74 -18.49 -10.74 2.67
C LYS A 74 -18.27 -9.29 2.23
N PRO A 75 -18.72 -8.88 1.04
CA PRO A 75 -18.71 -7.47 0.64
C PRO A 75 -19.60 -6.64 1.57
N MET A 76 -19.01 -5.69 2.29
CA MET A 76 -19.69 -4.85 3.26
C MET A 76 -19.57 -3.35 2.96
N ALA A 77 -18.75 -3.00 1.96
CA ALA A 77 -18.56 -1.64 1.50
C ALA A 77 -18.37 -1.62 -0.01
N VAL A 78 -18.65 -0.48 -0.61
CA VAL A 78 -18.45 -0.23 -2.04
C VAL A 78 -17.52 0.96 -2.21
N TYR A 79 -16.44 0.76 -2.95
CA TYR A 79 -15.55 1.83 -3.37
C TYR A 79 -15.84 2.19 -4.82
N ARG A 80 -16.40 3.37 -5.05
CA ARG A 80 -16.67 3.88 -6.39
C ARG A 80 -15.42 4.55 -6.96
N LYS A 81 -14.92 4.03 -8.06
CA LYS A 81 -13.84 4.64 -8.82
C LYS A 81 -14.41 5.56 -9.89
N HIS A 82 -13.88 6.76 -9.98
CA HIS A 82 -14.22 7.74 -10.99
C HIS A 82 -13.00 8.61 -11.31
N SER A 83 -12.99 9.25 -12.44
CA SER A 83 -11.86 10.07 -12.94
C SER A 83 -11.50 11.21 -11.99
N LYS A 84 -12.48 11.81 -11.31
CA LYS A 84 -12.31 12.92 -10.35
C LYS A 84 -12.01 12.47 -8.90
N GLY A 85 -11.64 11.22 -8.68
CA GLY A 85 -11.27 10.73 -7.35
C GLY A 85 -9.88 11.20 -6.95
N ILE A 86 -9.66 11.53 -5.66
CA ILE A 86 -8.37 12.00 -5.15
C ILE A 86 -7.22 11.08 -5.60
N TRP A 87 -7.38 9.77 -5.49
CA TRP A 87 -6.38 8.83 -5.97
C TRP A 87 -6.32 8.71 -7.49
N SER A 88 -7.43 8.88 -8.19
CA SER A 88 -7.47 8.80 -9.66
C SER A 88 -6.74 9.96 -10.31
N GLU A 89 -6.85 11.16 -9.76
CA GLU A 89 -6.17 12.37 -10.24
C GLU A 89 -4.70 12.43 -9.81
N THR A 90 -4.33 11.74 -8.74
CA THR A 90 -2.95 11.73 -8.26
C THR A 90 -2.05 10.92 -9.19
N GLY A 91 -0.98 11.53 -9.69
CA GLY A 91 0.05 10.86 -10.50
C GLY A 91 0.75 9.74 -9.77
N MET A 92 1.36 8.82 -10.51
CA MET A 92 2.01 7.63 -9.95
C MET A 92 3.15 7.97 -9.00
N ASP A 93 3.99 8.92 -9.38
CA ASP A 93 5.11 9.41 -8.57
C ASP A 93 4.63 9.98 -7.23
N ARG A 94 3.58 10.79 -7.26
CA ARG A 94 2.99 11.38 -6.04
C ARG A 94 2.38 10.32 -5.13
N ARG A 95 1.74 9.27 -5.69
CA ARG A 95 1.22 8.15 -4.89
C ARG A 95 2.33 7.38 -4.20
N LEU A 96 3.43 7.10 -4.93
CA LEU A 96 4.60 6.42 -4.37
C LEU A 96 5.26 7.26 -3.30
N ASP A 97 5.38 8.57 -3.52
CA ASP A 97 5.93 9.51 -2.54
C ASP A 97 5.10 9.54 -1.24
N ILE A 98 3.77 9.63 -1.34
CA ILE A 98 2.88 9.56 -0.16
C ILE A 98 3.08 8.22 0.58
N ALA A 99 3.17 7.11 -0.16
CA ALA A 99 3.37 5.80 0.43
C ALA A 99 4.74 5.66 1.12
N LEU A 100 5.80 6.26 0.57
CA LEU A 100 7.13 6.31 1.17
C LEU A 100 7.15 7.16 2.42
N THR A 101 6.66 8.40 2.34
CA THR A 101 6.62 9.34 3.46
C THR A 101 5.88 8.72 4.65
N THR A 102 4.73 8.10 4.41
CA THR A 102 3.98 7.41 5.46
C THR A 102 4.82 6.31 6.11
N ARG A 103 5.54 5.51 5.31
CA ARG A 103 6.39 4.43 5.86
C ARG A 103 7.61 4.93 6.60
N GLU A 104 8.20 6.05 6.20
CA GLU A 104 9.33 6.66 6.88
C GLU A 104 8.96 7.10 8.31
N PHE A 105 7.80 7.73 8.47
CA PHE A 105 7.29 8.03 9.82
C PHE A 105 7.02 6.78 10.66
N LEU A 106 6.46 5.74 10.05
CA LEU A 106 6.21 4.48 10.72
C LEU A 106 7.52 3.76 11.09
N LEU A 107 8.52 3.81 10.20
CA LEU A 107 9.86 3.29 10.50
C LEU A 107 10.49 3.99 11.69
N ASP A 108 10.46 5.32 11.70
CA ASP A 108 10.99 6.11 12.81
C ASP A 108 10.21 5.84 14.12
N TYR A 109 8.89 5.63 14.03
CA TYR A 109 8.06 5.28 15.19
C TYR A 109 8.34 3.88 15.74
N PHE A 110 8.51 2.85 14.86
CA PHE A 110 8.67 1.45 15.30
C PHE A 110 10.12 1.02 15.54
N LYS A 111 11.11 1.80 15.14
CA LYS A 111 12.54 1.48 15.19
C LYS A 111 12.99 0.84 16.51
N ASP A 112 12.64 1.49 17.63
CA ASP A 112 13.07 1.08 18.98
C ASP A 112 11.93 0.42 19.78
N ARG A 113 10.76 0.22 19.17
CA ARG A 113 9.57 -0.34 19.82
C ARG A 113 9.29 -1.79 19.42
N ARG A 114 9.40 -2.10 18.15
CA ARG A 114 9.00 -3.39 17.58
C ARG A 114 9.88 -3.74 16.38
N THR A 115 10.96 -4.49 16.63
CA THR A 115 11.93 -4.88 15.58
C THR A 115 11.30 -5.70 14.45
N ASP A 116 10.33 -6.55 14.76
CA ASP A 116 9.59 -7.35 13.77
C ASP A 116 8.84 -6.46 12.79
N ILE A 117 8.11 -5.45 13.29
CA ILE A 117 7.36 -4.49 12.49
C ILE A 117 8.31 -3.60 11.70
N TYR A 118 9.36 -3.10 12.35
CA TYR A 118 10.38 -2.28 11.70
C TYR A 118 11.01 -2.99 10.50
N ASN A 119 11.35 -4.27 10.63
CA ASN A 119 11.93 -5.04 9.53
C ASN A 119 10.96 -5.24 8.36
N GLY A 120 9.69 -5.53 8.62
CA GLY A 120 8.66 -5.63 7.58
C GLY A 120 8.45 -4.31 6.84
N LEU A 121 8.33 -3.21 7.59
CA LEU A 121 8.21 -1.85 7.03
C LEU A 121 9.44 -1.47 6.19
N ARG A 122 10.65 -1.81 6.68
CA ARG A 122 11.91 -1.53 6.00
C ARG A 122 11.99 -2.24 4.66
N GLN A 123 11.58 -3.49 4.60
CA GLN A 123 11.55 -4.26 3.35
C GLN A 123 10.50 -3.70 2.37
N ALA A 124 9.32 -3.36 2.87
CA ALA A 124 8.27 -2.73 2.06
C ALA A 124 8.69 -1.36 1.53
N HIS A 125 9.34 -0.55 2.36
CA HIS A 125 9.92 0.75 1.97
C HIS A 125 10.94 0.58 0.84
N ALA A 126 11.89 -0.35 0.98
CA ALA A 126 12.89 -0.63 -0.06
C ALA A 126 12.25 -1.00 -1.39
N ASN A 127 11.23 -1.85 -1.38
CA ASN A 127 10.49 -2.23 -2.58
C ASN A 127 9.81 -1.04 -3.27
N ILE A 128 9.28 -0.09 -2.51
CA ILE A 128 8.65 1.13 -3.06
C ILE A 128 9.72 2.06 -3.65
N CYS A 129 10.86 2.27 -2.97
CA CYS A 129 11.97 3.06 -3.50
C CYS A 129 12.47 2.49 -4.83
N LEU A 130 12.70 1.18 -4.91
CA LEU A 130 13.10 0.53 -6.15
C LEU A 130 12.06 0.70 -7.27
N ASN A 131 10.78 0.64 -6.95
CA ASN A 131 9.72 0.89 -7.93
C ASN A 131 9.70 2.36 -8.39
N LEU A 132 9.96 3.29 -7.50
CA LEU A 132 10.05 4.72 -7.82
C LEU A 132 11.26 5.00 -8.74
N ILE A 133 12.43 4.42 -8.43
CA ILE A 133 13.61 4.50 -9.28
C ILE A 133 13.31 3.98 -10.68
N ARG A 134 12.66 2.81 -10.80
CA ARG A 134 12.24 2.25 -12.10
C ARG A 134 11.27 3.16 -12.85
N TYR A 135 10.33 3.73 -12.13
CA TYR A 135 9.39 4.69 -12.72
C TYR A 135 10.13 5.89 -13.31
N TYR A 136 11.08 6.47 -12.57
CA TYR A 136 11.88 7.62 -13.05
C TYR A 136 12.78 7.26 -14.24
N ILE A 137 13.39 6.07 -14.23
CA ILE A 137 14.14 5.57 -15.40
C ILE A 137 13.22 5.46 -16.62
N SER A 138 12.05 4.85 -16.47
CA SER A 138 11.12 4.60 -17.58
C SER A 138 10.41 5.86 -18.10
N SER A 139 10.29 6.89 -17.28
CA SER A 139 9.66 8.18 -17.60
C SER A 139 10.66 9.26 -18.00
N GLY A 140 11.96 8.92 -18.09
CA GLY A 140 12.99 9.87 -18.51
C GLY A 140 13.24 11.00 -17.50
N GLN A 141 13.17 10.71 -16.20
CA GLN A 141 13.36 11.65 -15.10
C GLN A 141 14.61 11.33 -14.25
N PRO A 142 15.82 11.28 -14.84
CA PRO A 142 17.03 10.82 -14.14
C PRO A 142 17.39 11.70 -12.92
N GLN A 143 17.05 12.99 -12.96
CA GLN A 143 17.31 13.94 -11.87
C GLN A 143 16.61 13.59 -10.55
N ARG A 144 15.55 12.76 -10.61
CA ARG A 144 14.80 12.32 -9.42
C ARG A 144 15.26 10.97 -8.86
N ILE A 145 16.15 10.28 -9.56
CA ILE A 145 16.64 8.96 -9.16
C ILE A 145 17.48 9.07 -7.90
N GLU A 146 18.36 10.05 -7.82
CA GLU A 146 19.26 10.25 -6.69
C GLU A 146 18.48 10.43 -5.36
N GLU A 147 17.42 11.22 -5.37
CA GLU A 147 16.56 11.39 -4.20
C GLU A 147 15.96 10.06 -3.73
N ALA A 148 15.46 9.24 -4.66
CA ALA A 148 14.89 7.95 -4.33
C ALA A 148 15.95 6.95 -3.83
N GLU A 149 17.18 6.99 -4.36
CA GLU A 149 18.33 6.21 -3.89
C GLU A 149 18.72 6.62 -2.46
N GLN A 150 18.80 7.90 -2.16
CA GLN A 150 19.11 8.39 -0.82
C GLN A 150 18.06 7.96 0.20
N ARG A 151 16.77 8.04 -0.13
CA ARG A 151 15.68 7.54 0.73
C ARG A 151 15.79 6.04 0.97
N LEU A 152 16.15 5.26 -0.04
CA LEU A 152 16.38 3.81 0.10
C LEU A 152 17.54 3.52 1.05
N LEU A 153 18.68 4.16 0.86
CA LEU A 153 19.91 3.91 1.62
C LEU A 153 19.76 4.34 3.09
N LYS A 154 18.96 5.37 3.38
CA LYS A 154 18.68 5.81 4.76
C LYS A 154 18.17 4.67 5.65
N TYR A 155 17.33 3.78 5.12
CA TYR A 155 16.73 2.66 5.86
C TYR A 155 17.31 1.30 5.48
N GLN A 156 18.23 1.26 4.51
CA GLN A 156 18.97 0.07 4.10
C GLN A 156 20.49 0.35 4.13
N PRO A 157 21.08 0.64 5.30
CA PRO A 157 22.47 1.09 5.39
C PRO A 157 23.50 0.03 4.96
N GLN A 158 23.09 -1.23 4.88
CA GLN A 158 23.92 -2.33 4.35
C GLN A 158 23.96 -2.38 2.82
N TRP A 159 23.11 -1.60 2.13
CA TRP A 159 23.12 -1.52 0.67
C TRP A 159 24.03 -0.41 0.19
N THR A 160 24.64 -0.61 -0.96
CA THR A 160 25.39 0.40 -1.70
C THR A 160 24.61 0.82 -2.95
N LEU A 161 25.02 1.92 -3.58
CA LEU A 161 24.48 2.30 -4.91
C LEU A 161 24.72 1.21 -5.96
N SER A 162 25.80 0.42 -5.82
CA SER A 162 26.08 -0.74 -6.67
C SER A 162 25.02 -1.82 -6.50
N ASP A 163 24.57 -2.07 -5.27
CA ASP A 163 23.52 -3.05 -4.99
C ASP A 163 22.18 -2.60 -5.55
N VAL A 164 21.87 -1.31 -5.46
CA VAL A 164 20.64 -0.74 -6.09
C VAL A 164 20.68 -0.96 -7.60
N LYS A 165 21.77 -0.58 -8.27
CA LYS A 165 21.97 -0.77 -9.72
C LYS A 165 21.91 -2.24 -10.12
N ARG A 166 22.47 -3.13 -9.30
CA ARG A 166 22.43 -4.58 -9.54
C ARG A 166 20.99 -5.12 -9.43
N GLN A 167 20.21 -4.70 -8.44
CA GLN A 167 18.80 -5.08 -8.31
C GLN A 167 17.97 -4.62 -9.51
N GLU A 168 18.29 -3.43 -10.06
CA GLU A 168 17.64 -2.93 -11.27
C GLU A 168 18.03 -3.73 -12.52
N ALA A 169 19.29 -4.13 -12.65
CA ALA A 169 19.79 -4.90 -13.79
C ALA A 169 19.30 -6.36 -13.82
N LEU A 170 19.03 -6.96 -12.66
CA LEU A 170 18.62 -8.36 -12.52
C LEU A 170 17.16 -8.65 -12.88
N ARG A 171 16.33 -7.63 -13.12
CA ARG A 171 14.94 -7.85 -13.52
C ARG A 171 14.75 -7.81 -15.04
N PRO A 172 14.00 -8.78 -15.63
CA PRO A 172 13.83 -8.85 -17.06
C PRO A 172 13.17 -7.61 -17.64
N ARG A 173 13.62 -7.18 -18.84
CA ARG A 173 13.13 -6.02 -19.62
C ARG A 173 11.60 -6.00 -19.92
N GLN A 174 10.88 -7.05 -19.62
CA GLN A 174 9.41 -7.09 -19.68
C GLN A 174 8.70 -6.32 -18.53
N ALA A 175 9.48 -5.68 -17.67
CA ALA A 175 8.99 -5.00 -16.48
C ALA A 175 8.10 -3.78 -16.77
N GLY A 176 8.20 -3.09 -17.90
CA GLY A 176 7.44 -1.87 -18.15
C GLY A 176 5.91 -2.06 -18.10
N LYS A 177 5.39 -3.16 -18.63
CA LYS A 177 3.96 -3.50 -18.52
C LYS A 177 3.62 -4.12 -17.15
N ARG A 178 4.53 -4.91 -16.58
CA ARG A 178 4.36 -5.52 -15.24
C ARG A 178 4.59 -4.53 -14.11
N ILE A 179 5.45 -3.53 -14.28
CA ILE A 179 5.65 -2.45 -13.29
C ILE A 179 4.38 -1.62 -13.15
N LYS A 180 3.74 -1.20 -14.23
CA LYS A 180 2.41 -0.54 -14.16
C LYS A 180 1.39 -1.43 -13.46
N ALA A 181 1.40 -2.73 -13.71
CA ALA A 181 0.52 -3.68 -13.04
C ALA A 181 0.89 -3.93 -11.58
N GLN A 182 2.19 -4.02 -11.23
CA GLN A 182 2.67 -4.29 -9.88
C GLN A 182 2.60 -3.05 -8.98
N ILE A 183 2.91 -1.88 -9.50
CA ILE A 183 2.70 -0.59 -8.83
C ILE A 183 1.19 -0.31 -8.72
N GLY A 184 0.42 -0.60 -9.74
CA GLY A 184 -1.04 -0.64 -9.66
C GLY A 184 -1.53 -1.58 -8.56
N LYS A 185 -0.95 -2.76 -8.40
CA LYS A 185 -1.25 -3.71 -7.32
C LYS A 185 -0.84 -3.20 -5.94
N MET A 186 0.30 -2.53 -5.78
CA MET A 186 0.76 -1.98 -4.50
C MET A 186 -0.06 -0.78 -4.04
N LEU A 187 -0.56 0.02 -4.97
CA LEU A 187 -1.34 1.23 -4.70
C LEU A 187 -2.85 1.03 -4.82
N THR A 188 -3.26 0.00 -5.52
CA THR A 188 -4.64 -0.47 -5.63
C THR A 188 -4.68 -1.97 -5.33
N TRP A 189 -4.19 -2.37 -4.17
CA TRP A 189 -4.34 -3.75 -3.73
C TRP A 189 -5.82 -4.13 -3.79
N GLY A 190 -6.18 -4.84 -4.83
CA GLY A 190 -7.54 -5.13 -5.24
C GLY A 190 -7.69 -5.41 -6.73
N ARG A 191 -6.64 -5.26 -7.52
CA ARG A 191 -6.63 -5.61 -8.95
C ARG A 191 -5.96 -6.95 -9.24
N GLU A 192 -6.13 -7.98 -8.44
CA GLU A 192 -6.11 -9.31 -9.02
C GLU A 192 -7.51 -9.63 -9.49
N THR A 193 -7.71 -9.34 -10.74
CA THR A 193 -8.77 -9.86 -11.57
C THR A 193 -8.75 -11.38 -11.46
N VAL A 194 -9.49 -11.91 -10.54
CA VAL A 194 -10.13 -13.18 -10.82
C VAL A 194 -11.34 -12.82 -11.67
N SER A 195 -11.18 -12.91 -12.98
CA SER A 195 -12.27 -13.03 -13.92
C SER A 195 -13.04 -14.32 -13.59
N ARG A 196 -13.85 -14.26 -12.56
CA ARG A 196 -14.93 -15.21 -12.29
C ARG A 196 -16.10 -14.38 -11.79
N TYR A 197 -17.05 -14.23 -12.68
CA TYR A 197 -18.40 -13.78 -12.36
C TYR A 197 -18.93 -14.58 -11.17
N ILE A 198 -18.96 -13.98 -9.99
CA ILE A 198 -19.83 -14.43 -8.92
C ILE A 198 -21.06 -13.51 -9.01
N PRO A 199 -22.23 -14.02 -9.39
CA PRO A 199 -23.44 -13.23 -9.35
C PRO A 199 -23.69 -12.82 -7.89
N LEU A 200 -23.75 -11.51 -7.63
CA LEU A 200 -24.18 -11.01 -6.33
C LEU A 200 -25.62 -11.44 -6.08
N PRO A 201 -25.96 -11.90 -4.87
CA PRO A 201 -27.35 -12.19 -4.53
C PRO A 201 -28.19 -10.91 -4.74
N ARG A 202 -29.33 -11.05 -5.39
CA ARG A 202 -30.31 -9.97 -5.50
C ARG A 202 -30.73 -9.58 -4.09
N VAL A 203 -30.53 -8.33 -3.72
CA VAL A 203 -31.13 -7.77 -2.52
C VAL A 203 -32.61 -7.64 -2.83
N ASN A 204 -33.42 -8.48 -2.23
CA ASN A 204 -34.86 -8.28 -2.22
C ASN A 204 -35.10 -7.00 -1.41
N THR A 205 -35.48 -5.94 -2.10
CA THR A 205 -36.10 -4.77 -1.50
C THR A 205 -37.58 -5.07 -1.35
N GLU A 206 -37.92 -5.79 -0.29
CA GLU A 206 -39.28 -5.77 0.28
C GLU A 206 -39.13 -5.24 1.71
N ILE A 207 -39.41 -3.98 1.88
CA ILE A 207 -40.13 -3.37 2.99
C ILE A 207 -40.92 -2.21 2.41
#